data_4cd03c04b4aa023c01b45400c614ee56
#
_entry.id   4cd03c04b4aa023c01b45400c614ee56
#
_cell.length_a   1.000
_cell.length_b   1.000
_cell.length_c   1.000
_cell.angle_alpha   90.00
_cell.angle_beta   90.00
_cell.angle_gamma   90.00
#
_symmetry.space_group_name_H-M   'P 1'
#
loop_
_entity.id
_entity.type
_entity.pdbx_description
1 polymer ?
#
loop_
_entity_poly.entity_id
_entity_poly.type
_entity_poly.pdbx_seq_one_letter_code
_entity_poly.pdbx_strand_id
1 'polypeptide(L)'
;MFIDLDNFKHYNDTYGHDVGDFVLIKMADIFTEVCGKDGFVCRYGGDEFLIFLYTDDRDIFKEKAERIYQIIDEADGFRPEIR
;
A
#
# COMPACT_ATOMS: atom_id res chain seq x y z
N MET A 1 -1.80 9.25 -4.79
CA MET A 1 -1.46 8.87 -3.41
C MET A 1 -0.10 8.22 -3.36
N PHE A 2 0.72 8.69 -2.47
CA PHE A 2 2.04 8.13 -2.23
C PHE A 2 1.97 7.25 -0.97
N ILE A 3 2.42 6.01 -1.06
CA ILE A 3 2.33 5.06 0.06
C ILE A 3 3.70 4.51 0.38
N ASP A 4 4.10 4.66 1.64
CA ASP A 4 5.34 4.15 2.20
C ASP A 4 5.01 3.06 3.21
N LEU A 5 5.74 1.94 3.16
CA LEU A 5 5.54 0.87 4.14
C LEU A 5 6.50 1.07 5.32
N ASP A 6 5.96 1.50 6.45
CA ASP A 6 6.75 1.73 7.65
C ASP A 6 7.40 0.44 8.14
N ASN A 7 8.68 0.55 8.52
CA ASN A 7 9.46 -0.56 9.08
C ASN A 7 9.63 -1.76 8.16
N PHE A 8 9.37 -1.60 6.86
CA PHE A 8 9.51 -2.71 5.93
C PHE A 8 10.93 -3.24 5.88
N LYS A 9 11.93 -2.35 5.90
CA LYS A 9 13.33 -2.78 5.92
C LYS A 9 13.65 -3.63 7.13
N HIS A 10 13.18 -3.21 8.30
CA HIS A 10 13.37 -3.97 9.53
C HIS A 10 12.70 -5.34 9.46
N TYR A 11 11.49 -5.39 8.93
CA TYR A 11 10.77 -6.63 8.72
C TYR A 11 11.52 -7.57 7.78
N ASN A 12 12.00 -7.03 6.68
CA ASN A 12 12.77 -7.77 5.68
C ASN A 12 14.06 -8.33 6.28
N ASP A 13 14.76 -7.55 7.10
CA ASP A 13 15.97 -7.97 7.79
C ASP A 13 15.69 -9.07 8.83
N THR A 14 14.51 -9.02 9.45
CA THR A 14 14.12 -9.99 10.48
C THR A 14 13.64 -11.32 9.90
N TYR A 15 12.82 -11.28 8.84
CA TYR A 15 12.15 -12.46 8.29
C TYR A 15 12.69 -12.92 6.95
N GLY A 16 13.61 -12.16 6.34
CA GLY A 16 14.24 -12.51 5.06
C GLY A 16 13.55 -11.89 3.85
N HIS A 17 14.30 -11.84 2.75
CA HIS A 17 13.85 -11.20 1.51
C HIS A 17 12.66 -11.93 0.87
N ASP A 18 12.60 -13.26 0.97
CA ASP A 18 11.51 -14.04 0.40
C ASP A 18 10.16 -13.67 1.04
N VAL A 19 10.15 -13.54 2.36
CA VAL A 19 8.96 -13.13 3.09
C VAL A 19 8.62 -11.67 2.76
N GLY A 20 9.64 -10.81 2.66
CA GLY A 20 9.45 -9.42 2.27
C GLY A 20 8.82 -9.30 0.90
N ASP A 21 9.30 -10.06 -0.09
CA ASP A 21 8.73 -10.06 -1.43
C ASP A 21 7.26 -10.51 -1.43
N PHE A 22 6.95 -11.53 -0.65
CA PHE A 22 5.57 -12.00 -0.50
C PHE A 22 4.66 -10.89 0.04
N VAL A 23 5.14 -10.17 1.05
CA VAL A 23 4.39 -9.05 1.64
C VAL A 23 4.19 -7.94 0.61
N LEU A 24 5.22 -7.61 -0.18
CA LEU A 24 5.09 -6.58 -1.22
C LEU A 24 4.03 -6.96 -2.25
N ILE A 25 4.00 -8.23 -2.67
CA ILE A 25 2.98 -8.72 -3.60
C ILE A 25 1.59 -8.59 -2.99
N LYS A 26 1.44 -8.97 -1.72
CA LYS A 26 0.14 -8.81 -1.03
C LYS A 26 -0.29 -7.36 -0.92
N MET A 27 0.63 -6.47 -0.60
CA MET A 27 0.32 -5.04 -0.53
C MET A 27 -0.11 -4.51 -1.89
N ALA A 28 0.60 -4.89 -2.95
CA ALA A 28 0.23 -4.50 -4.31
C ALA A 28 -1.18 -4.96 -4.66
N ASP A 29 -1.54 -6.18 -4.29
CA ASP A 29 -2.90 -6.71 -4.53
C ASP A 29 -3.95 -5.91 -3.76
N ILE A 30 -3.68 -5.57 -2.50
CA ILE A 30 -4.58 -4.76 -1.69
C ILE A 30 -4.78 -3.38 -2.33
N PHE A 31 -3.70 -2.73 -2.71
CA PHE A 31 -3.78 -1.40 -3.32
C PHE A 31 -4.53 -1.44 -4.65
N THR A 32 -4.29 -2.48 -5.45
CA THR A 32 -4.98 -2.66 -6.72
C THR A 32 -6.48 -2.88 -6.52
N GLU A 33 -6.84 -3.68 -5.54
CA GLU A 33 -8.24 -3.93 -5.22
C GLU A 33 -8.96 -2.67 -4.74
N VAL A 34 -8.33 -1.92 -3.84
CA VAL A 34 -8.90 -0.66 -3.33
C VAL A 34 -9.01 0.38 -4.43
N CYS A 35 -7.98 0.49 -5.26
CA CYS A 35 -7.97 1.44 -6.38
C CYS A 35 -9.08 1.13 -7.39
N GLY A 36 -9.25 -0.14 -7.73
CA GLY A 36 -10.28 -0.60 -8.65
C GLY A 36 -10.18 0.07 -10.01
N LYS A 37 -11.33 0.48 -10.55
CA LYS A 37 -11.44 1.13 -11.86
C LYS A 37 -11.12 2.63 -11.81
N ASP A 38 -10.92 3.17 -10.62
CA ASP A 38 -10.76 4.61 -10.45
C ASP A 38 -9.34 5.11 -10.72
N GLY A 39 -8.42 4.20 -10.99
CA GLY A 39 -7.05 4.56 -11.27
C GLY A 39 -6.16 3.36 -11.52
N PHE A 40 -4.89 3.50 -11.22
CA PHE A 40 -3.92 2.41 -11.31
C PHE A 40 -2.85 2.54 -10.23
N VAL A 41 -2.15 1.42 -9.98
CA VAL A 41 -1.13 1.32 -8.95
C VAL A 41 0.22 1.07 -9.59
N CYS A 42 1.24 1.79 -9.12
CA CYS A 42 2.63 1.60 -9.53
C CYS A 42 3.50 1.37 -8.31
N ARG A 43 4.49 0.49 -8.44
CA ARG A 43 5.55 0.40 -7.46
C ARG A 43 6.62 1.43 -7.81
N TYR A 44 6.84 2.39 -6.92
CA TYR A 44 7.76 3.49 -7.16
C TYR A 44 9.18 3.16 -6.68
N GLY A 45 9.31 2.50 -5.57
CA GLY A 45 10.59 2.11 -4.99
C GLY A 45 10.49 0.75 -4.32
N GLY A 46 11.50 0.38 -3.51
CA GLY A 46 11.53 -0.91 -2.85
C GLY A 46 10.31 -1.18 -1.99
N ASP A 47 9.95 -0.21 -1.17
CA ASP A 47 8.82 -0.26 -0.23
C ASP A 47 7.84 0.89 -0.46
N GLU A 48 7.87 1.48 -1.64
CA GLU A 48 7.05 2.63 -1.98
C GLU A 48 6.11 2.32 -3.13
N PHE A 49 4.85 2.73 -2.98
CA PHE A 49 3.81 2.56 -3.98
C PHE A 49 3.17 3.90 -4.31
N LEU A 50 2.67 4.01 -5.52
CA LEU A 50 1.97 5.19 -5.98
C LEU A 50 0.64 4.77 -6.57
N ILE A 51 -0.44 5.39 -6.10
CA ILE A 51 -1.77 5.18 -6.65
C ILE A 51 -2.18 6.43 -7.38
N PHE A 52 -2.40 6.30 -8.70
CA PHE A 52 -2.96 7.35 -9.53
C PHE A 52 -4.46 7.16 -9.62
N LEU A 53 -5.21 8.18 -9.25
CA LEU A 53 -6.66 8.20 -9.40
C LEU A 53 -7.02 9.16 -10.52
N TYR A 54 -8.02 8.79 -11.31
CA TYR A 54 -8.48 9.59 -12.47
C TYR A 54 -9.35 10.78 -12.07
N THR A 55 -9.35 11.11 -10.80
CA THR A 55 -10.12 12.22 -10.26
C THR A 55 -9.26 13.05 -9.32
N ASP A 56 -9.62 14.33 -9.14
CA ASP A 56 -9.02 15.20 -8.13
C ASP A 56 -9.93 15.40 -6.91
N ASP A 57 -10.99 14.61 -6.80
CA ASP A 57 -11.90 14.67 -5.67
C ASP A 57 -11.22 14.14 -4.39
N ARG A 58 -11.03 15.01 -3.42
CA ARG A 58 -10.34 14.68 -2.17
C ARG A 58 -11.10 13.67 -1.31
N ASP A 59 -12.41 13.64 -1.41
CA ASP A 59 -13.21 12.68 -0.65
C ASP A 59 -12.94 11.25 -1.11
N ILE A 60 -12.74 11.06 -2.40
CA ILE A 60 -12.38 9.75 -2.96
C ILE A 60 -10.99 9.32 -2.47
N PHE A 61 -10.02 10.22 -2.47
CA PHE A 61 -8.69 9.93 -1.93
C PHE A 61 -8.76 9.51 -0.46
N LYS A 62 -9.51 10.25 0.33
CA LYS A 62 -9.67 9.99 1.75
C LYS A 62 -10.34 8.64 2.01
N GLU A 63 -11.39 8.34 1.30
CA GLU A 63 -12.12 7.09 1.40
C GLU A 63 -11.22 5.89 1.09
N LYS A 64 -10.43 5.98 0.01
CA LYS A 64 -9.53 4.91 -0.37
C LYS A 64 -8.39 4.72 0.64
N ALA A 65 -7.85 5.81 1.16
CA ALA A 65 -6.82 5.74 2.20
C ALA A 65 -7.35 5.07 3.47
N GLU A 66 -8.54 5.43 3.91
CA GLU A 66 -9.17 4.82 5.08
C GLU A 66 -9.40 3.33 4.88
N ARG A 67 -9.82 2.93 3.69
CA ARG A 67 -10.04 1.52 3.38
C ARG A 67 -8.73 0.73 3.40
N ILE A 68 -7.66 1.29 2.88
CA ILE A 68 -6.33 0.66 2.93
C ILE A 68 -5.91 0.45 4.39
N TYR A 69 -6.05 1.46 5.23
CA TYR A 69 -5.72 1.35 6.65
C TYR A 69 -6.54 0.27 7.34
N GLN A 70 -7.83 0.18 7.05
CA GLN A 70 -8.69 -0.85 7.63
C GLN A 70 -8.23 -2.26 7.27
N ILE A 71 -7.92 -2.49 6.00
CA ILE A 71 -7.51 -3.81 5.53
C ILE A 71 -6.17 -4.20 6.15
N ILE A 72 -5.23 -3.28 6.21
CA ILE A 72 -3.89 -3.57 6.72
C ILE A 72 -3.89 -3.74 8.23
N ASP A 73 -4.68 -2.97 8.96
CA ASP A 73 -4.81 -3.13 10.41
C ASP A 73 -5.32 -4.53 10.77
N GLU A 74 -6.21 -5.09 9.96
CA GLU A 74 -6.72 -6.44 10.16
C GLU A 74 -5.67 -7.51 9.82
N ALA A 75 -4.80 -7.23 8.87
CA ALA A 75 -3.82 -8.20 8.36
C ALA A 75 -2.58 -8.33 9.23
N ASP A 76 -2.37 -7.46 10.19
CA ASP A 76 -1.22 -7.42 11.11
C ASP A 76 0.14 -7.23 10.38
N GLY A 77 0.97 -6.37 10.91
CA GLY A 77 2.38 -6.25 10.57
C GLY A 77 2.82 -4.93 9.99
N PHE A 78 2.21 -4.41 8.97
CA PHE A 78 2.66 -3.15 8.37
C PHE A 78 1.65 -2.08 8.50
N ARG A 79 2.12 -0.92 8.87
CA ARG A 79 1.30 0.27 8.83
C ARG A 79 1.79 1.14 7.68
N PRO A 80 1.01 1.33 6.62
CA PRO A 80 1.43 2.20 5.54
C PRO A 80 1.30 3.65 5.95
N GLU A 81 2.23 4.46 5.48
CA GLU A 81 2.12 5.90 5.57
C GLU A 81 1.62 6.41 4.22
N ILE A 82 0.44 7.00 4.20
CA ILE A 82 -0.19 7.50 2.97
C ILE A 82 -0.09 9.01 2.95
N ARG A 83 0.48 9.53 1.89
CA ARG A 83 0.67 10.98 1.70
C ARG A 83 -0.14 11.51 0.53
#